data_258eade41023c49dfb5a54f71cd6703c
#
_entry.id   258eade41023c49dfb5a54f71cd6703c
#
_cell.length_a   1.000
_cell.length_b   1.000
_cell.length_c   1.000
_cell.angle_alpha   90.00
_cell.angle_beta   90.00
_cell.angle_gamma   90.00
#
_symmetry.space_group_name_H-M   'P 1'
#
loop_
_entity.id
_entity.type
_entity.pdbx_description
1 polymer ?
#
loop_
_entity_poly.entity_id
_entity_poly.type
_entity_poly.pdbx_seq_one_letter_code
_entity_poly.pdbx_strand_id
1 'polypeptide(L)'
;MYDEKSYLGFTVPEVDKILEPYAEKSYFKYYIEFKDMAFDVDSCFENEELCEKADEYATNKVQRDFEQGWQGIEMKLNSVGSSRGDYPFVTMTIGLASSKFGKMAAISLLKVHSEGQGKKGFKRPVLFPKIVFLYDKNLHGDGSDKYPSADVFNAGLDCSSKTMYPDWLSLTGDGYVAEMYKKYGKVVSPMGCRAFLSPWYEKGGMHPVDENDKPIFEGRFNLGVVSLHLPMILAKARRESKDFYEVLDYYLELIRGLHKRTYDYIGELRASVNPVAFCEGGLLGGNLKPTDKIKSILPPMTMSYGITALNELQRLYNGKSIREDGQFALEVMQYINDYTNRIKEEDHILYAIYGTPAESLCGLQIEQFRKIYGIIENVSDKPYVSNSFHCHVSEQMSPIEKQDKEGRFWDLFNGGKIQYCRYNLGYNKEAIKTLILRA
;
A
#
# COMPACT_ATOMS: atom_id res chain seq x y z
N MET A 1 18.11 2.64 4.63
CA MET A 1 18.11 1.96 5.94
C MET A 1 18.44 2.88 7.11
N TYR A 2 19.21 3.94 6.90
CA TYR A 2 19.43 4.97 7.95
C TYR A 2 18.09 5.67 8.30
N ASP A 3 17.20 5.84 7.32
CA ASP A 3 15.90 6.50 7.50
C ASP A 3 14.82 5.65 8.17
N GLU A 4 15.00 4.34 8.27
CA GLU A 4 14.09 3.43 8.95
C GLU A 4 13.81 3.84 10.41
N LYS A 5 14.77 4.51 11.03
CA LYS A 5 14.65 4.99 12.42
C LYS A 5 13.73 6.19 12.56
N SER A 6 13.44 6.89 11.46
CA SER A 6 12.67 8.13 11.43
C SER A 6 11.26 7.95 10.90
N TYR A 7 10.98 6.85 10.17
CA TYR A 7 9.68 6.56 9.55
C TYR A 7 9.11 5.25 10.08
N LEU A 8 7.78 5.14 10.06
CA LEU A 8 7.08 3.86 10.23
C LEU A 8 7.28 2.94 9.02
N GLY A 9 7.58 3.52 7.87
CA GLY A 9 7.83 2.82 6.63
C GLY A 9 7.91 3.78 5.45
N PHE A 10 8.27 3.26 4.29
CA PHE A 10 8.31 4.02 3.04
C PHE A 10 7.94 3.12 1.85
N THR A 11 7.65 3.74 0.72
CA THR A 11 7.36 3.05 -0.53
C THR A 11 8.41 3.39 -1.58
N VAL A 12 8.90 2.37 -2.27
CA VAL A 12 9.69 2.51 -3.51
C VAL A 12 8.72 2.21 -4.66
N PRO A 13 8.26 3.25 -5.38
CA PRO A 13 7.34 3.06 -6.49
C PRO A 13 8.05 2.45 -7.69
N GLU A 14 7.36 1.58 -8.44
CA GLU A 14 7.82 1.01 -9.73
C GLU A 14 9.30 0.57 -9.71
N VAL A 15 9.68 -0.19 -8.67
CA VAL A 15 11.08 -0.57 -8.44
C VAL A 15 11.68 -1.37 -9.60
N ASP A 16 10.86 -2.09 -10.34
CA ASP A 16 11.23 -2.80 -11.56
C ASP A 16 11.73 -1.85 -12.67
N LYS A 17 11.08 -0.71 -12.85
CA LYS A 17 11.55 0.34 -13.79
C LYS A 17 12.76 1.10 -13.26
N ILE A 18 12.81 1.38 -11.96
CA ILE A 18 13.94 2.08 -11.33
C ILE A 18 15.24 1.30 -11.51
N LEU A 19 15.18 -0.02 -11.42
CA LEU A 19 16.37 -0.89 -11.51
C LEU A 19 16.82 -1.19 -12.95
N GLU A 20 15.97 -0.97 -13.95
CA GLU A 20 16.26 -1.25 -15.36
C GLU A 20 17.58 -0.64 -15.86
N PRO A 21 17.84 0.68 -15.72
CA PRO A 21 19.09 1.28 -16.25
C PRO A 21 20.35 0.76 -15.56
N TYR A 22 20.23 0.30 -14.31
CA TYR A 22 21.35 -0.31 -13.60
C TYR A 22 21.62 -1.74 -14.07
N ALA A 23 20.56 -2.48 -14.38
CA ALA A 23 20.66 -3.82 -14.94
C ALA A 23 21.26 -3.81 -16.33
N GLU A 24 20.89 -2.83 -17.18
CA GLU A 24 21.51 -2.62 -18.49
C GLU A 24 23.01 -2.38 -18.40
N LYS A 25 23.46 -1.52 -17.47
CA LYS A 25 24.89 -1.30 -17.24
C LYS A 25 25.61 -2.58 -16.81
N SER A 26 25.00 -3.37 -15.92
CA SER A 26 25.54 -4.65 -15.48
C SER A 26 25.60 -5.66 -16.64
N TYR A 27 24.57 -5.71 -17.46
CA TYR A 27 24.52 -6.56 -18.64
C TYR A 27 25.67 -6.25 -19.62
N PHE A 28 25.86 -4.99 -19.98
CA PHE A 28 26.95 -4.61 -20.87
C PHE A 28 28.33 -4.93 -20.28
N LYS A 29 28.52 -4.72 -18.98
CA LYS A 29 29.74 -5.13 -18.29
C LYS A 29 29.99 -6.62 -18.43
N TYR A 30 29.02 -7.46 -18.16
CA TYR A 30 29.16 -8.92 -18.24
C TYR A 30 29.30 -9.42 -19.67
N TYR A 31 28.65 -8.76 -20.62
CA TYR A 31 28.78 -9.07 -22.04
C TYR A 31 30.19 -8.83 -22.54
N ILE A 32 30.81 -7.72 -22.17
CA ILE A 32 32.22 -7.41 -22.50
C ILE A 32 33.16 -8.39 -21.76
N GLU A 33 32.93 -8.64 -20.46
CA GLU A 33 33.69 -9.59 -19.65
C GLU A 33 33.78 -10.98 -20.34
N PHE A 34 32.65 -11.48 -20.88
CA PHE A 34 32.62 -12.73 -21.58
C PHE A 34 33.46 -12.69 -22.87
N LYS A 35 33.37 -11.60 -23.67
CA LYS A 35 34.15 -11.43 -24.89
C LYS A 35 35.64 -11.36 -24.60
N ASP A 36 36.04 -10.67 -23.53
CA ASP A 36 37.45 -10.60 -23.11
C ASP A 36 38.00 -11.96 -22.67
N MET A 37 37.18 -12.81 -22.03
CA MET A 37 37.55 -14.19 -21.68
C MET A 37 37.68 -15.13 -22.87
N ALA A 38 37.01 -14.83 -23.98
CA ALA A 38 37.04 -15.69 -25.18
C ALA A 38 38.33 -15.54 -26.02
N PHE A 39 39.29 -14.74 -25.61
CA PHE A 39 40.67 -14.56 -26.15
C PHE A 39 40.78 -14.08 -27.62
N ASP A 40 39.71 -13.69 -28.26
CA ASP A 40 39.75 -13.18 -29.65
C ASP A 40 38.70 -12.07 -29.84
N VAL A 41 39.06 -10.88 -29.45
CA VAL A 41 38.15 -9.70 -29.42
C VAL A 41 37.72 -9.30 -30.83
N ASP A 42 38.57 -9.45 -31.84
CA ASP A 42 38.27 -9.00 -33.20
C ASP A 42 37.36 -9.98 -33.95
N SER A 43 37.43 -11.28 -33.69
CA SER A 43 36.56 -12.28 -34.30
C SER A 43 35.18 -12.40 -33.62
N CYS A 44 35.05 -11.93 -32.38
CA CYS A 44 33.82 -12.01 -31.61
C CYS A 44 32.66 -11.14 -32.14
N PHE A 45 32.94 -10.05 -32.85
CA PHE A 45 31.90 -9.18 -33.40
C PHE A 45 31.27 -9.74 -34.67
N GLU A 46 31.92 -10.70 -35.35
CA GLU A 46 31.46 -11.32 -36.58
C GLU A 46 30.91 -12.75 -36.37
N ASN A 47 31.09 -13.32 -35.17
CA ASN A 47 30.64 -14.68 -34.84
C ASN A 47 29.34 -14.65 -34.04
N GLU A 48 28.23 -14.92 -34.73
CA GLU A 48 26.87 -14.92 -34.19
C GLU A 48 26.72 -15.85 -32.98
N GLU A 49 27.28 -17.08 -33.05
CA GLU A 49 27.25 -18.06 -31.93
C GLU A 49 27.94 -17.54 -30.66
N LEU A 50 29.02 -16.79 -30.81
CA LEU A 50 29.74 -16.22 -29.68
C LEU A 50 29.00 -15.02 -29.08
N CYS A 51 28.32 -14.26 -29.91
CA CYS A 51 27.44 -13.18 -29.44
C CYS A 51 26.23 -13.72 -28.65
N GLU A 52 25.61 -14.80 -29.11
CA GLU A 52 24.53 -15.48 -28.38
C GLU A 52 25.00 -16.02 -27.03
N LYS A 53 26.17 -16.67 -26.96
CA LYS A 53 26.76 -17.12 -25.68
C LYS A 53 27.08 -15.98 -24.73
N ALA A 54 27.54 -14.86 -25.26
CA ALA A 54 27.81 -13.65 -24.47
C ALA A 54 26.49 -13.04 -23.91
N ASP A 55 25.43 -13.00 -24.72
CA ASP A 55 24.09 -12.54 -24.27
C ASP A 55 23.54 -13.47 -23.18
N GLU A 56 23.62 -14.78 -23.39
CA GLU A 56 23.18 -15.76 -22.38
C GLU A 56 23.95 -15.61 -21.07
N TYR A 57 25.29 -15.54 -21.14
CA TYR A 57 26.14 -15.32 -19.98
C TYR A 57 25.78 -14.06 -19.21
N ALA A 58 25.71 -12.92 -19.92
CA ALA A 58 25.40 -11.64 -19.32
C ALA A 58 24.00 -11.60 -18.71
N THR A 59 23.02 -12.17 -19.41
CA THR A 59 21.63 -12.27 -18.93
C THR A 59 21.55 -13.10 -17.66
N ASN A 60 22.20 -14.27 -17.61
CA ASN A 60 22.22 -15.14 -16.44
C ASN A 60 22.92 -14.47 -15.23
N LYS A 61 23.98 -13.70 -15.48
CA LYS A 61 24.65 -12.92 -14.42
C LYS A 61 23.74 -11.83 -13.84
N VAL A 62 23.06 -11.05 -14.68
CA VAL A 62 22.11 -10.03 -14.21
C VAL A 62 20.96 -10.65 -13.43
N GLN A 63 20.41 -11.77 -13.88
CA GLN A 63 19.36 -12.48 -13.14
C GLN A 63 19.86 -12.90 -11.76
N ARG A 64 21.09 -13.43 -11.66
CA ARG A 64 21.70 -13.80 -10.40
C ARG A 64 21.92 -12.61 -9.49
N ASP A 65 22.33 -11.48 -10.03
CA ASP A 65 22.51 -10.23 -9.27
C ASP A 65 21.16 -9.77 -8.68
N PHE A 66 20.07 -9.84 -9.45
CA PHE A 66 18.74 -9.55 -8.92
C PHE A 66 18.35 -10.52 -7.80
N GLU A 67 18.48 -11.83 -8.00
CA GLU A 67 18.12 -12.82 -6.99
C GLU A 67 18.91 -12.61 -5.68
N GLN A 68 20.21 -12.36 -5.77
CA GLN A 68 21.07 -12.08 -4.60
C GLN A 68 20.74 -10.75 -3.95
N GLY A 69 20.49 -9.72 -4.75
CA GLY A 69 20.09 -8.40 -4.27
C GLY A 69 18.78 -8.46 -3.48
N TRP A 70 17.76 -9.11 -4.02
CA TRP A 70 16.47 -9.28 -3.35
C TRP A 70 16.59 -10.11 -2.06
N GLN A 71 17.36 -11.21 -2.08
CA GLN A 71 17.63 -11.98 -0.85
C GLN A 71 18.30 -11.12 0.22
N GLY A 72 19.26 -10.28 -0.16
CA GLY A 72 19.94 -9.37 0.76
C GLY A 72 19.00 -8.31 1.35
N ILE A 73 18.11 -7.73 0.52
CA ILE A 73 17.13 -6.75 0.96
C ILE A 73 16.12 -7.40 1.92
N GLU A 74 15.54 -8.53 1.55
CA GLU A 74 14.57 -9.25 2.39
C GLU A 74 15.18 -9.68 3.73
N MET A 75 16.40 -10.24 3.72
CA MET A 75 17.10 -10.60 4.95
C MET A 75 17.25 -9.38 5.86
N LYS A 76 17.60 -8.25 5.31
CA LYS A 76 17.81 -7.00 6.06
C LYS A 76 16.51 -6.45 6.63
N LEU A 77 15.44 -6.43 5.83
CA LEU A 77 14.14 -5.92 6.25
C LEU A 77 13.47 -6.80 7.32
N ASN A 78 13.80 -8.10 7.36
CA ASN A 78 13.19 -9.05 8.31
C ASN A 78 14.09 -9.42 9.50
N SER A 79 15.31 -8.90 9.58
CA SER A 79 16.27 -9.23 10.65
C SER A 79 16.73 -8.03 11.47
N VAL A 80 16.61 -6.81 10.95
CA VAL A 80 17.07 -5.59 11.60
C VAL A 80 15.88 -4.74 12.02
N GLY A 81 15.54 -4.78 13.30
CA GLY A 81 14.50 -3.92 13.86
C GLY A 81 14.92 -2.45 13.91
N SER A 82 13.95 -1.55 13.93
CA SER A 82 14.14 -0.12 14.18
C SER A 82 14.59 0.13 15.63
N SER A 83 15.03 1.35 15.93
CA SER A 83 15.33 1.77 17.31
C SER A 83 14.12 1.71 18.25
N ARG A 84 12.90 1.59 17.70
CA ARG A 84 11.64 1.42 18.46
C ARG A 84 11.26 -0.05 18.68
N GLY A 85 12.04 -0.99 18.16
CA GLY A 85 11.75 -2.43 18.22
C GLY A 85 10.82 -2.94 17.12
N ASP A 86 10.40 -2.08 16.19
CA ASP A 86 9.56 -2.44 15.05
C ASP A 86 10.39 -2.72 13.80
N TYR A 87 9.82 -3.49 12.88
CA TYR A 87 10.34 -3.59 11.52
C TYR A 87 9.74 -2.47 10.65
N PRO A 88 10.52 -1.88 9.71
CA PRO A 88 9.99 -0.85 8.83
C PRO A 88 9.01 -1.46 7.83
N PHE A 89 7.86 -0.80 7.67
CA PHE A 89 6.86 -1.18 6.66
C PHE A 89 7.30 -0.68 5.28
N VAL A 90 8.24 -1.39 4.68
CA VAL A 90 8.71 -1.09 3.33
C VAL A 90 7.78 -1.72 2.31
N THR A 91 7.28 -0.89 1.40
CA THR A 91 6.45 -1.31 0.26
C THR A 91 7.23 -1.13 -1.04
N MET A 92 7.13 -2.08 -1.94
CA MET A 92 7.66 -2.00 -3.30
C MET A 92 6.54 -2.25 -4.29
N THR A 93 6.36 -1.36 -5.26
CA THR A 93 5.41 -1.60 -6.35
C THR A 93 6.14 -2.08 -7.59
N ILE A 94 5.54 -3.01 -8.32
CA ILE A 94 6.04 -3.66 -9.53
C ILE A 94 4.91 -3.88 -10.53
N GLY A 95 5.24 -4.28 -11.73
CA GLY A 95 4.32 -4.81 -12.73
C GLY A 95 4.23 -3.96 -14.00
N LEU A 96 4.63 -2.70 -13.99
CA LEU A 96 4.51 -1.82 -15.16
C LEU A 96 5.72 -1.81 -16.09
N ALA A 97 6.80 -2.49 -15.75
CA ALA A 97 7.92 -2.66 -16.65
C ALA A 97 7.60 -3.67 -17.76
N SER A 98 7.89 -3.29 -19.01
CA SER A 98 7.73 -4.14 -20.20
C SER A 98 9.06 -4.55 -20.84
N SER A 99 10.17 -3.95 -20.41
CA SER A 99 11.51 -4.28 -20.90
C SER A 99 12.03 -5.62 -20.36
N LYS A 100 13.04 -6.18 -21.03
CA LYS A 100 13.71 -7.43 -20.61
C LYS A 100 14.15 -7.37 -19.15
N PHE A 101 14.85 -6.32 -18.74
CA PHE A 101 15.43 -6.22 -17.40
C PHE A 101 14.46 -5.76 -16.33
N GLY A 102 13.49 -4.92 -16.68
CA GLY A 102 12.43 -4.54 -15.75
C GLY A 102 11.55 -5.74 -15.38
N LYS A 103 11.13 -6.53 -16.38
CA LYS A 103 10.41 -7.79 -16.14
C LYS A 103 11.24 -8.78 -15.31
N MET A 104 12.53 -8.90 -15.64
CA MET A 104 13.45 -9.75 -14.87
C MET A 104 13.55 -9.34 -13.41
N ALA A 105 13.62 -8.02 -13.12
CA ALA A 105 13.64 -7.51 -11.76
C ALA A 105 12.37 -7.89 -10.99
N ALA A 106 11.19 -7.69 -11.58
CA ALA A 106 9.90 -8.05 -10.98
C ALA A 106 9.77 -9.55 -10.72
N ILE A 107 10.06 -10.39 -11.74
CA ILE A 107 9.98 -11.85 -11.64
C ILE A 107 10.96 -12.38 -10.58
N SER A 108 12.19 -11.86 -10.54
CA SER A 108 13.19 -12.26 -9.55
C SER A 108 12.75 -11.91 -8.13
N LEU A 109 12.15 -10.73 -7.90
CA LEU A 109 11.60 -10.35 -6.61
C LEU A 109 10.50 -11.32 -6.16
N LEU A 110 9.51 -11.57 -7.02
CA LEU A 110 8.41 -12.48 -6.75
C LEU A 110 8.89 -13.91 -6.45
N LYS A 111 9.88 -14.39 -7.21
CA LYS A 111 10.51 -15.70 -6.99
C LYS A 111 11.18 -15.77 -5.62
N VAL A 112 12.07 -14.83 -5.31
CA VAL A 112 12.81 -14.80 -4.04
C VAL A 112 11.84 -14.72 -2.87
N HIS A 113 10.82 -13.85 -2.95
CA HIS A 113 9.81 -13.71 -1.92
C HIS A 113 9.02 -15.01 -1.70
N SER A 114 8.63 -15.68 -2.79
CA SER A 114 7.88 -16.94 -2.71
C SER A 114 8.69 -18.10 -2.12
N GLU A 115 10.02 -18.07 -2.27
CA GLU A 115 10.93 -19.05 -1.69
C GLU A 115 11.22 -18.81 -0.21
N GLY A 116 11.14 -17.56 0.24
CA GLY A 116 11.46 -17.14 1.61
C GLY A 116 12.96 -17.16 1.94
N GLN A 117 13.29 -16.88 3.19
CA GLN A 117 14.67 -16.72 3.67
C GLN A 117 15.12 -17.85 4.59
N GLY A 118 16.41 -18.19 4.55
CA GLY A 118 17.02 -19.20 5.40
C GLY A 118 17.93 -20.18 4.64
N LYS A 119 18.38 -21.20 5.33
CA LYS A 119 19.21 -22.26 4.73
C LYS A 119 18.40 -23.13 3.78
N LYS A 120 19.05 -23.69 2.76
CA LYS A 120 18.42 -24.66 1.84
C LYS A 120 17.73 -25.79 2.64
N GLY A 121 16.44 -26.00 2.36
CA GLY A 121 15.60 -26.98 3.07
C GLY A 121 14.96 -26.46 4.38
N PHE A 122 15.31 -25.25 4.83
CA PHE A 122 14.78 -24.63 6.04
C PHE A 122 14.38 -23.17 5.82
N LYS A 123 13.95 -22.81 4.60
CA LYS A 123 13.49 -21.46 4.30
C LYS A 123 12.15 -21.19 4.99
N ARG A 124 11.99 -19.96 5.45
CA ARG A 124 10.75 -19.46 6.10
C ARG A 124 10.18 -18.28 5.31
N PRO A 125 8.86 -18.16 5.26
CA PRO A 125 8.23 -16.99 4.70
C PRO A 125 8.72 -15.71 5.38
N VAL A 126 8.81 -14.65 4.59
CA VAL A 126 9.18 -13.30 5.07
C VAL A 126 7.97 -12.37 5.00
N LEU A 127 7.98 -11.30 5.82
CA LEU A 127 6.88 -10.32 5.88
C LEU A 127 7.17 -9.09 5.02
N PHE A 128 8.43 -8.74 4.82
CA PHE A 128 8.87 -7.54 4.13
C PHE A 128 9.86 -7.84 3.01
N PRO A 129 9.85 -7.06 1.93
CA PRO A 129 8.99 -5.93 1.66
C PRO A 129 7.53 -6.35 1.45
N LYS A 130 6.59 -5.42 1.66
CA LYS A 130 5.25 -5.56 1.12
C LYS A 130 5.32 -5.31 -0.38
N ILE A 131 4.82 -6.26 -1.16
CA ILE A 131 4.86 -6.19 -2.62
C ILE A 131 3.45 -5.83 -3.10
N VAL A 132 3.33 -4.77 -3.90
CA VAL A 132 2.09 -4.40 -4.58
C VAL A 132 2.27 -4.55 -6.07
N PHE A 133 1.45 -5.37 -6.68
CA PHE A 133 1.41 -5.59 -8.11
C PHE A 133 0.45 -4.59 -8.77
N LEU A 134 0.97 -3.75 -9.63
CA LEU A 134 0.20 -2.78 -10.42
C LEU A 134 -0.35 -3.50 -11.67
N TYR A 135 -1.61 -3.90 -11.62
CA TYR A 135 -2.23 -4.65 -12.69
C TYR A 135 -2.81 -3.72 -13.76
N ASP A 136 -2.27 -3.78 -14.97
CA ASP A 136 -2.81 -3.15 -16.18
C ASP A 136 -3.31 -4.23 -17.14
N LYS A 137 -4.59 -4.15 -17.51
CA LYS A 137 -5.24 -5.09 -18.41
C LYS A 137 -4.55 -5.21 -19.76
N ASN A 138 -3.95 -4.12 -20.27
CA ASN A 138 -3.28 -4.12 -21.57
C ASN A 138 -1.90 -4.79 -21.51
N LEU A 139 -1.24 -4.77 -20.36
CA LEU A 139 0.07 -5.41 -20.16
C LEU A 139 -0.07 -6.88 -19.75
N HIS A 140 -1.01 -7.19 -18.89
CA HIS A 140 -1.10 -8.47 -18.19
C HIS A 140 -2.27 -9.35 -18.66
N GLY A 141 -3.41 -8.73 -19.00
CA GLY A 141 -4.63 -9.39 -19.45
C GLY A 141 -5.03 -10.55 -18.55
N ASP A 142 -5.31 -11.68 -19.17
CA ASP A 142 -5.62 -12.95 -18.51
C ASP A 142 -4.38 -13.83 -18.26
N GLY A 143 -3.18 -13.30 -18.44
CA GLY A 143 -1.91 -14.04 -18.34
C GLY A 143 -1.56 -14.91 -19.54
N SER A 144 -2.30 -14.81 -20.64
CA SER A 144 -1.95 -15.52 -21.90
C SER A 144 -0.82 -14.78 -22.64
N ASP A 145 -0.04 -15.50 -23.41
CA ASP A 145 1.17 -15.01 -24.11
C ASP A 145 0.91 -13.88 -25.14
N LYS A 146 -0.34 -13.58 -25.42
CA LYS A 146 -0.71 -12.42 -26.25
C LYS A 146 -0.45 -11.06 -25.58
N TYR A 147 -0.25 -11.04 -24.27
CA TYR A 147 0.02 -9.82 -23.52
C TYR A 147 1.50 -9.65 -23.21
N PRO A 148 2.06 -8.43 -23.33
CA PRO A 148 3.51 -8.22 -23.29
C PRO A 148 4.18 -8.53 -21.95
N SER A 149 3.43 -8.51 -20.84
CA SER A 149 3.93 -8.81 -19.49
C SER A 149 3.12 -9.92 -18.79
N ALA A 150 2.58 -10.87 -19.58
CA ALA A 150 1.88 -12.05 -19.06
C ALA A 150 2.77 -12.89 -18.15
N ASP A 151 4.07 -13.01 -18.46
CA ASP A 151 5.08 -13.68 -17.67
C ASP A 151 5.22 -13.09 -16.25
N VAL A 152 5.20 -11.76 -16.11
CA VAL A 152 5.24 -11.08 -14.82
C VAL A 152 3.96 -11.35 -14.02
N PHE A 153 2.80 -11.28 -14.68
CA PHE A 153 1.51 -11.59 -14.04
C PHE A 153 1.46 -13.04 -13.54
N ASN A 154 1.89 -14.00 -14.36
CA ASN A 154 1.94 -15.40 -13.98
C ASN A 154 2.91 -15.65 -12.82
N ALA A 155 4.06 -14.96 -12.78
CA ALA A 155 4.98 -15.02 -11.64
C ALA A 155 4.32 -14.45 -10.36
N GLY A 156 3.50 -13.40 -10.48
CA GLY A 156 2.69 -12.86 -9.39
C GLY A 156 1.67 -13.87 -8.87
N LEU A 157 0.97 -14.59 -9.75
CA LEU A 157 0.05 -15.66 -9.37
C LEU A 157 0.78 -16.82 -8.67
N ASP A 158 1.97 -17.19 -9.15
CA ASP A 158 2.81 -18.21 -8.52
C ASP A 158 3.21 -17.79 -7.10
N CYS A 159 3.60 -16.55 -6.91
CA CYS A 159 3.92 -16.01 -5.61
C CYS A 159 2.69 -16.00 -4.70
N SER A 160 1.53 -15.50 -5.17
CA SER A 160 0.28 -15.47 -4.40
C SER A 160 -0.20 -16.87 -3.99
N SER A 161 0.07 -17.90 -4.80
CA SER A 161 -0.29 -19.27 -4.47
C SER A 161 0.51 -19.87 -3.30
N LYS A 162 1.67 -19.32 -2.99
CA LYS A 162 2.60 -19.80 -1.95
C LYS A 162 2.66 -18.89 -0.73
N THR A 163 2.37 -17.61 -0.94
CA THR A 163 2.47 -16.56 0.08
C THR A 163 1.19 -15.72 0.09
N MET A 164 1.16 -14.66 0.90
CA MET A 164 0.06 -13.68 0.87
C MET A 164 0.35 -12.49 -0.08
N TYR A 165 1.43 -12.54 -0.84
CA TYR A 165 1.88 -11.46 -1.73
C TYR A 165 1.95 -11.93 -3.19
N PRO A 166 1.88 -10.97 -4.11
CA PRO A 166 1.69 -9.52 -3.94
C PRO A 166 0.26 -9.14 -3.57
N ASP A 167 0.08 -7.94 -2.96
CA ASP A 167 -1.21 -7.25 -2.95
C ASP A 167 -1.49 -6.75 -4.38
N TRP A 168 -2.72 -6.89 -4.84
CA TRP A 168 -3.08 -6.56 -6.21
C TRP A 168 -3.79 -5.19 -6.28
N LEU A 169 -3.27 -4.28 -7.10
CA LEU A 169 -3.86 -2.98 -7.36
C LEU A 169 -4.25 -2.87 -8.83
N SER A 170 -5.55 -2.85 -9.12
CA SER A 170 -6.05 -2.67 -10.47
C SER A 170 -5.85 -1.22 -10.93
N LEU A 171 -5.27 -1.05 -12.12
CA LEU A 171 -5.15 0.23 -12.83
C LEU A 171 -6.21 0.36 -13.95
N THR A 172 -7.19 -0.52 -13.94
CA THR A 172 -8.33 -0.52 -14.88
C THR A 172 -9.64 -0.33 -14.12
N GLY A 173 -10.67 0.16 -14.79
CA GLY A 173 -11.95 0.48 -14.19
C GLY A 173 -12.18 1.99 -14.06
N ASP A 174 -13.12 2.37 -13.19
CA ASP A 174 -13.63 3.75 -13.07
C ASP A 174 -13.19 4.45 -11.77
N GLY A 175 -12.22 3.91 -11.04
CA GLY A 175 -11.74 4.50 -9.80
C GLY A 175 -10.63 5.54 -10.00
N TYR A 176 -10.43 6.39 -9.00
CA TYR A 176 -9.40 7.44 -8.98
C TYR A 176 -8.01 6.97 -9.44
N VAL A 177 -7.56 5.79 -8.98
CA VAL A 177 -6.24 5.24 -9.34
C VAL A 177 -6.17 4.95 -10.84
N ALA A 178 -7.22 4.34 -11.41
CA ALA A 178 -7.30 4.03 -12.84
C ALA A 178 -7.37 5.31 -13.68
N GLU A 179 -8.11 6.32 -13.25
CA GLU A 179 -8.18 7.62 -13.92
C GLU A 179 -6.82 8.33 -13.93
N MET A 180 -6.11 8.36 -12.81
CA MET A 180 -4.76 8.92 -12.72
C MET A 180 -3.79 8.19 -13.64
N TYR A 181 -3.81 6.86 -13.64
CA TYR A 181 -2.97 6.07 -14.52
C TYR A 181 -3.28 6.31 -16.01
N LYS A 182 -4.55 6.32 -16.37
CA LYS A 182 -4.99 6.59 -17.75
C LYS A 182 -4.53 7.97 -18.25
N LYS A 183 -4.60 8.99 -17.39
CA LYS A 183 -4.28 10.37 -17.75
C LYS A 183 -2.77 10.65 -17.74
N TYR A 184 -2.05 10.13 -16.76
CA TYR A 184 -0.65 10.52 -16.50
C TYR A 184 0.37 9.37 -16.66
N GLY A 185 -0.07 8.14 -16.85
CA GLY A 185 0.80 6.95 -16.91
C GLY A 185 1.49 6.62 -15.58
N LYS A 186 1.06 7.25 -14.49
CA LYS A 186 1.59 7.09 -13.13
C LYS A 186 0.46 6.99 -12.12
N VAL A 187 0.77 6.39 -10.97
CA VAL A 187 -0.15 6.30 -9.84
C VAL A 187 0.55 6.71 -8.55
N VAL A 188 -0.22 7.19 -7.57
CA VAL A 188 0.26 7.28 -6.21
C VAL A 188 0.35 5.86 -5.68
N SER A 189 1.56 5.41 -5.36
CA SER A 189 1.77 4.07 -4.81
C SER A 189 1.24 4.00 -3.37
N PRO A 190 0.59 2.89 -2.98
CA PRO A 190 0.16 2.70 -1.61
C PRO A 190 1.35 2.66 -0.66
N MET A 191 1.18 3.20 0.55
CA MET A 191 2.21 3.23 1.58
C MET A 191 1.91 2.21 2.67
N GLY A 192 2.95 1.52 3.12
CA GLY A 192 2.83 0.50 4.16
C GLY A 192 1.83 -0.57 3.76
N CYS A 193 0.75 -0.73 4.56
CA CYS A 193 -0.25 -1.75 4.28
C CYS A 193 -1.28 -1.30 3.24
N ARG A 194 -1.77 -0.05 3.29
CA ARG A 194 -2.93 0.38 2.51
C ARG A 194 -3.13 1.88 2.40
N ALA A 195 -2.24 2.71 2.95
CA ALA A 195 -2.45 4.15 2.95
C ALA A 195 -2.27 4.74 1.55
N PHE A 196 -3.19 5.61 1.16
CA PHE A 196 -3.13 6.42 -0.05
C PHE A 196 -3.13 7.89 0.31
N LEU A 197 -2.46 8.70 -0.52
CA LEU A 197 -2.43 10.14 -0.36
C LEU A 197 -3.51 10.78 -1.23
N SER A 198 -4.20 11.77 -0.68
CA SER A 198 -5.12 12.60 -1.44
C SER A 198 -4.40 13.31 -2.59
N PRO A 199 -5.08 13.60 -3.72
CA PRO A 199 -4.49 14.35 -4.83
C PRO A 199 -3.92 15.70 -4.36
N TRP A 200 -2.79 16.07 -4.92
CA TRP A 200 -2.19 17.41 -4.79
C TRP A 200 -1.47 17.75 -6.08
N TYR A 201 -1.77 18.89 -6.64
CA TYR A 201 -1.26 19.34 -7.92
C TYR A 201 -0.12 20.34 -7.77
N GLU A 202 0.84 20.34 -8.71
CA GLU A 202 2.07 21.15 -8.64
C GLU A 202 1.77 22.64 -8.53
N LYS A 203 0.77 23.16 -9.27
CA LYS A 203 0.43 24.57 -9.33
C LYS A 203 -0.78 24.92 -8.47
N GLY A 204 -1.85 24.12 -8.53
CA GLY A 204 -3.12 24.45 -7.91
C GLY A 204 -3.34 23.84 -6.53
N GLY A 205 -2.44 23.01 -6.05
CA GLY A 205 -2.59 22.39 -4.74
C GLY A 205 -3.70 21.33 -4.71
N MET A 206 -4.74 21.52 -3.91
CA MET A 206 -5.84 20.55 -3.79
C MET A 206 -6.65 20.39 -5.09
N HIS A 207 -6.71 21.42 -5.90
CA HIS A 207 -7.43 21.44 -7.17
C HIS A 207 -6.50 21.86 -8.31
N PRO A 208 -6.56 21.22 -9.49
CA PRO A 208 -5.75 21.65 -10.62
C PRO A 208 -6.18 23.02 -11.12
N VAL A 209 -5.23 23.88 -11.49
CA VAL A 209 -5.52 25.18 -12.11
C VAL A 209 -5.97 25.07 -13.55
N ASP A 210 -5.50 24.04 -14.25
CA ASP A 210 -5.83 23.72 -15.64
C ASP A 210 -5.61 22.23 -15.94
N GLU A 211 -5.94 21.81 -17.15
CA GLU A 211 -5.80 20.40 -17.60
C GLU A 211 -4.36 19.88 -17.65
N ASN A 212 -3.38 20.79 -17.67
CA ASN A 212 -1.95 20.46 -17.73
C ASN A 212 -1.29 20.48 -16.34
N ASP A 213 -2.02 20.86 -15.30
CA ASP A 213 -1.51 20.80 -13.94
C ASP A 213 -1.34 19.34 -13.50
N LYS A 214 -0.13 19.00 -13.10
CA LYS A 214 0.23 17.60 -12.81
C LYS A 214 0.13 17.31 -11.31
N PRO A 215 -0.39 16.14 -10.94
CA PRO A 215 -0.37 15.72 -9.56
C PRO A 215 1.05 15.30 -9.14
N ILE A 216 1.38 15.55 -7.87
CA ILE A 216 2.63 15.08 -7.26
C ILE A 216 2.42 13.64 -6.81
N PHE A 217 3.13 12.71 -7.42
CA PHE A 217 3.02 11.28 -7.14
C PHE A 217 3.98 10.80 -6.04
N GLU A 218 5.13 11.42 -5.88
CA GLU A 218 6.24 10.96 -5.05
C GLU A 218 6.69 12.02 -4.05
N GLY A 219 7.50 11.62 -3.05
CA GLY A 219 8.06 12.55 -2.07
C GLY A 219 7.07 13.08 -1.05
N ARG A 220 5.91 12.44 -0.88
CA ARG A 220 4.82 12.83 0.03
C ARG A 220 4.64 11.78 1.11
N PHE A 221 4.03 12.16 2.24
CA PHE A 221 3.79 11.25 3.36
C PHE A 221 2.46 11.51 4.08
N ASN A 222 2.04 10.54 4.88
CA ASN A 222 0.91 10.69 5.80
C ASN A 222 1.42 11.18 7.15
N LEU A 223 0.85 12.27 7.66
CA LEU A 223 1.24 12.90 8.92
C LEU A 223 0.74 12.13 10.16
N GLY A 224 -0.28 11.32 10.00
CA GLY A 224 -0.82 10.54 11.11
C GLY A 224 -2.24 10.08 10.87
N VAL A 225 -2.64 9.09 11.67
CA VAL A 225 -3.98 8.51 11.66
C VAL A 225 -4.56 8.55 13.07
N VAL A 226 -5.79 9.03 13.22
CA VAL A 226 -6.57 8.89 14.45
C VAL A 226 -7.81 8.08 14.16
N SER A 227 -7.96 6.94 14.84
CA SER A 227 -9.02 5.97 14.53
C SER A 227 -10.26 6.14 15.41
N LEU A 228 -11.43 6.17 14.77
CA LEU A 228 -12.75 6.14 15.38
C LEU A 228 -13.12 4.69 15.71
N HIS A 229 -13.58 4.46 16.94
CA HIS A 229 -14.25 3.24 17.35
C HIS A 229 -15.76 3.46 17.30
N LEU A 230 -16.36 3.23 16.15
CA LEU A 230 -17.75 3.60 15.87
C LEU A 230 -18.79 2.94 16.79
N PRO A 231 -18.68 1.66 17.21
CA PRO A 231 -19.60 1.08 18.18
C PRO A 231 -19.60 1.81 19.54
N MET A 232 -18.42 2.30 19.96
CA MET A 232 -18.30 3.06 21.21
C MET A 232 -19.08 4.37 21.16
N ILE A 233 -19.09 5.02 20.01
CA ILE A 233 -19.84 6.28 19.75
C ILE A 233 -21.34 6.01 19.81
N LEU A 234 -21.81 4.94 19.14
CA LEU A 234 -23.22 4.57 19.16
C LEU A 234 -23.70 4.16 20.57
N ALA A 235 -22.90 3.36 21.28
CA ALA A 235 -23.22 2.96 22.65
C ALA A 235 -23.28 4.17 23.60
N LYS A 236 -22.36 5.14 23.43
CA LYS A 236 -22.38 6.40 24.18
C LYS A 236 -23.64 7.22 23.89
N ALA A 237 -23.99 7.40 22.63
CA ALA A 237 -25.20 8.13 22.22
C ALA A 237 -26.47 7.51 22.86
N ARG A 238 -26.60 6.19 22.81
CA ARG A 238 -27.72 5.47 23.44
C ARG A 238 -27.76 5.65 24.95
N ARG A 239 -26.61 5.53 25.63
CA ARG A 239 -26.54 5.69 27.10
C ARG A 239 -26.89 7.12 27.55
N GLU A 240 -26.51 8.13 26.77
CA GLU A 240 -26.75 9.54 27.07
C GLU A 240 -28.07 10.04 26.48
N SER A 241 -28.86 9.20 25.79
CA SER A 241 -30.09 9.56 25.09
C SER A 241 -29.91 10.73 24.14
N LYS A 242 -28.77 10.75 23.43
CA LYS A 242 -28.41 11.72 22.42
C LYS A 242 -28.55 11.14 21.02
N ASP A 243 -28.66 12.02 20.04
CA ASP A 243 -28.54 11.63 18.64
C ASP A 243 -27.14 11.08 18.33
N PHE A 244 -27.07 10.05 17.49
CA PHE A 244 -25.79 9.42 17.15
C PHE A 244 -24.86 10.38 16.41
N TYR A 245 -25.39 11.16 15.47
CA TYR A 245 -24.59 12.09 14.68
C TYR A 245 -24.08 13.26 15.50
N GLU A 246 -24.85 13.72 16.50
CA GLU A 246 -24.37 14.73 17.47
C GLU A 246 -23.11 14.24 18.22
N VAL A 247 -23.13 12.98 18.67
CA VAL A 247 -21.97 12.40 19.36
C VAL A 247 -20.81 12.12 18.38
N LEU A 248 -21.11 11.71 17.17
CA LEU A 248 -20.11 11.49 16.12
C LEU A 248 -19.40 12.80 15.78
N ASP A 249 -20.15 13.89 15.56
CA ASP A 249 -19.61 15.23 15.27
C ASP A 249 -18.66 15.71 16.36
N TYR A 250 -19.00 15.51 17.61
CA TYR A 250 -18.10 15.83 18.72
C TYR A 250 -16.73 15.15 18.57
N TYR A 251 -16.69 13.87 18.24
CA TYR A 251 -15.43 13.13 18.06
C TYR A 251 -14.73 13.51 16.76
N LEU A 252 -15.46 13.79 15.69
CA LEU A 252 -14.87 14.27 14.43
C LEU A 252 -14.17 15.61 14.62
N GLU A 253 -14.81 16.57 15.33
CA GLU A 253 -14.19 17.87 15.65
C GLU A 253 -13.01 17.74 16.63
N LEU A 254 -13.06 16.80 17.57
CA LEU A 254 -11.94 16.50 18.46
C LEU A 254 -10.72 16.01 17.69
N ILE A 255 -10.92 15.10 16.71
CA ILE A 255 -9.86 14.61 15.82
C ILE A 255 -9.35 15.76 14.93
N ARG A 256 -10.24 16.57 14.38
CA ARG A 256 -9.85 17.77 13.60
C ARG A 256 -8.90 18.67 14.42
N GLY A 257 -9.27 18.99 15.64
CA GLY A 257 -8.44 19.79 16.55
C GLY A 257 -7.08 19.13 16.85
N LEU A 258 -7.04 17.80 17.01
CA LEU A 258 -5.80 17.06 17.21
C LEU A 258 -4.93 17.09 15.96
N HIS A 259 -5.50 16.87 14.79
CA HIS A 259 -4.78 16.92 13.51
C HIS A 259 -4.18 18.31 13.27
N LYS A 260 -4.92 19.40 13.51
CA LYS A 260 -4.40 20.78 13.37
C LYS A 260 -3.22 21.02 14.30
N ARG A 261 -3.31 20.63 15.56
CA ARG A 261 -2.19 20.76 16.51
C ARG A 261 -0.98 19.93 16.09
N THR A 262 -1.20 18.72 15.58
CA THR A 262 -0.11 17.88 15.07
C THR A 262 0.55 18.51 13.85
N TYR A 263 -0.25 19.03 12.92
CA TYR A 263 0.24 19.73 11.73
C TYR A 263 1.11 20.95 12.11
N ASP A 264 0.62 21.79 13.02
CA ASP A 264 1.36 22.96 13.48
C ASP A 264 2.64 22.56 14.22
N TYR A 265 2.57 21.60 15.13
CA TYR A 265 3.75 21.12 15.86
C TYR A 265 4.84 20.58 14.93
N ILE A 266 4.46 19.72 14.00
CA ILE A 266 5.41 19.16 13.02
C ILE A 266 5.95 20.27 12.13
N GLY A 267 5.11 21.22 11.70
CA GLY A 267 5.50 22.35 10.87
C GLY A 267 6.56 23.26 11.50
N GLU A 268 6.59 23.35 12.83
CA GLU A 268 7.58 24.14 13.57
C GLU A 268 8.92 23.43 13.75
N LEU A 269 9.02 22.14 13.46
CA LEU A 269 10.28 21.41 13.51
C LEU A 269 11.25 21.92 12.42
N ARG A 270 12.53 21.86 12.71
CA ARG A 270 13.58 22.21 11.73
C ARG A 270 13.89 21.01 10.83
N ALA A 271 14.29 21.30 9.60
CA ALA A 271 14.68 20.25 8.64
C ALA A 271 15.83 19.37 9.14
N SER A 272 16.66 19.87 10.05
CA SER A 272 17.73 19.13 10.71
C SER A 272 17.26 17.93 11.54
N VAL A 273 15.98 17.78 11.85
CA VAL A 273 15.44 16.59 12.56
C VAL A 273 15.54 15.33 11.70
N ASN A 274 15.48 15.49 10.38
CA ASN A 274 15.75 14.42 9.41
C ASN A 274 16.35 15.00 8.13
N PRO A 275 17.68 15.19 8.08
CA PRO A 275 18.34 15.82 6.93
C PRO A 275 18.15 15.06 5.64
N VAL A 276 18.17 13.72 5.65
CA VAL A 276 18.01 12.90 4.45
C VAL A 276 16.65 13.15 3.81
N ALA A 277 15.59 13.23 4.61
CA ALA A 277 14.25 13.50 4.11
C ALA A 277 14.08 14.93 3.60
N PHE A 278 14.56 15.90 4.37
CA PHE A 278 14.19 17.30 4.15
C PHE A 278 15.25 18.15 3.44
N CYS A 279 16.54 17.74 3.52
CA CYS A 279 17.63 18.52 2.94
C CYS A 279 18.35 17.82 1.77
N GLU A 280 18.27 16.47 1.70
CA GLU A 280 19.07 15.64 0.76
C GLU A 280 18.21 15.00 -0.35
N GLY A 281 17.04 15.52 -0.62
CA GLY A 281 16.19 15.08 -1.75
C GLY A 281 15.18 13.98 -1.44
N GLY A 282 15.07 13.48 -0.22
CA GLY A 282 14.19 12.37 0.14
C GLY A 282 12.68 12.67 -0.02
N LEU A 283 12.23 13.88 0.36
CA LEU A 283 10.85 14.31 0.26
C LEU A 283 10.74 15.59 -0.58
N LEU A 284 9.84 15.61 -1.57
CA LEU A 284 9.58 16.76 -2.45
C LEU A 284 10.84 17.44 -3.00
N GLY A 285 11.88 16.65 -3.31
CA GLY A 285 13.17 17.16 -3.78
C GLY A 285 14.09 17.69 -2.68
N GLY A 286 13.67 17.70 -1.40
CA GLY A 286 14.51 17.89 -0.20
C GLY A 286 15.51 19.03 -0.25
N ASN A 287 15.05 20.27 -0.50
CA ASN A 287 15.94 21.40 -0.70
C ASN A 287 15.95 22.38 0.49
N LEU A 288 15.45 21.97 1.65
CA LEU A 288 15.45 22.81 2.84
C LEU A 288 16.84 22.90 3.44
N LYS A 289 17.17 24.07 3.97
CA LYS A 289 18.36 24.21 4.82
C LYS A 289 18.08 23.54 6.18
N PRO A 290 19.08 23.02 6.88
CA PRO A 290 18.90 22.38 8.19
C PRO A 290 18.19 23.28 9.23
N THR A 291 18.27 24.60 9.08
CA THR A 291 17.64 25.59 9.97
C THR A 291 16.21 25.93 9.59
N ASP A 292 15.76 25.59 8.37
CA ASP A 292 14.43 25.92 7.90
C ASP A 292 13.37 25.08 8.62
N LYS A 293 12.17 25.65 8.76
CA LYS A 293 11.01 24.91 9.27
C LYS A 293 10.43 24.04 8.15
N ILE A 294 9.97 22.83 8.50
CA ILE A 294 9.37 21.92 7.52
C ILE A 294 7.94 22.29 7.12
N LYS A 295 7.37 23.32 7.69
CA LYS A 295 6.00 23.81 7.40
C LYS A 295 5.74 24.03 5.91
N SER A 296 6.74 24.49 5.16
CA SER A 296 6.63 24.76 3.72
C SER A 296 6.35 23.54 2.86
N ILE A 297 6.70 22.34 3.33
CA ILE A 297 6.51 21.09 2.60
C ILE A 297 5.31 20.27 3.09
N LEU A 298 4.59 20.73 4.12
CA LEU A 298 3.44 20.00 4.68
C LEU A 298 2.15 20.09 3.85
N PRO A 299 1.86 21.15 3.07
CA PRO A 299 0.58 21.26 2.37
C PRO A 299 0.17 20.04 1.54
N PRO A 300 1.06 19.34 0.78
CA PRO A 300 0.70 18.15 0.03
C PRO A 300 0.61 16.87 0.87
N MET A 301 0.82 16.95 2.18
CA MET A 301 0.77 15.78 3.07
C MET A 301 -0.65 15.54 3.57
N THR A 302 -0.97 14.27 3.85
CA THR A 302 -2.34 13.85 4.22
C THR A 302 -2.40 13.51 5.71
N MET A 303 -3.52 13.88 6.36
CA MET A 303 -3.91 13.42 7.69
C MET A 303 -5.14 12.52 7.59
N SER A 304 -5.21 11.46 8.37
CA SER A 304 -6.22 10.43 8.15
C SER A 304 -7.15 10.23 9.35
N TYR A 305 -8.44 10.13 9.04
CA TYR A 305 -9.48 9.65 9.94
C TYR A 305 -9.57 8.13 9.77
N GLY A 306 -9.10 7.38 10.74
CA GLY A 306 -9.11 5.93 10.71
C GLY A 306 -10.47 5.38 11.09
N ILE A 307 -10.91 4.32 10.41
CA ILE A 307 -12.18 3.65 10.70
C ILE A 307 -11.91 2.23 11.19
N THR A 308 -12.58 1.85 12.27
CA THR A 308 -12.57 0.49 12.82
C THR A 308 -13.97 0.05 13.23
N ALA A 309 -14.18 -1.26 13.29
CA ALA A 309 -15.38 -1.89 13.82
C ALA A 309 -16.70 -1.49 13.12
N LEU A 310 -16.65 -1.30 11.81
CA LEU A 310 -17.84 -0.89 11.05
C LEU A 310 -18.89 -2.01 11.02
N ASN A 311 -18.47 -3.26 11.00
CA ASN A 311 -19.37 -4.41 11.11
C ASN A 311 -20.07 -4.48 12.48
N GLU A 312 -19.34 -4.22 13.55
CA GLU A 312 -19.89 -4.20 14.91
C GLU A 312 -20.78 -2.97 15.15
N LEU A 313 -20.52 -1.84 14.46
CA LEU A 313 -21.45 -0.71 14.43
C LEU A 313 -22.80 -1.12 13.86
N GLN A 314 -22.81 -1.77 12.70
CA GLN A 314 -24.04 -2.24 12.05
C GLN A 314 -24.79 -3.25 12.93
N ARG A 315 -24.04 -4.19 13.57
CA ARG A 315 -24.63 -5.16 14.50
C ARG A 315 -25.20 -4.49 15.74
N LEU A 316 -24.51 -3.54 16.33
CA LEU A 316 -25.03 -2.79 17.48
C LEU A 316 -26.27 -1.99 17.09
N TYR A 317 -26.36 -1.48 15.87
CA TYR A 317 -27.49 -0.67 15.40
C TYR A 317 -28.78 -1.49 15.31
N ASN A 318 -28.75 -2.61 14.59
CA ASN A 318 -29.98 -3.38 14.28
C ASN A 318 -29.84 -4.92 14.37
N GLY A 319 -28.75 -5.43 14.96
CA GLY A 319 -28.49 -6.86 15.12
C GLY A 319 -27.93 -7.57 13.87
N LYS A 320 -27.86 -6.90 12.73
CA LYS A 320 -27.38 -7.47 11.45
C LYS A 320 -25.93 -7.06 11.18
N SER A 321 -25.18 -7.92 10.49
CA SER A 321 -23.81 -7.59 10.03
C SER A 321 -23.83 -6.78 8.73
N ILE A 322 -22.67 -6.29 8.32
CA ILE A 322 -22.47 -5.69 6.99
C ILE A 322 -22.85 -6.69 5.88
N ARG A 323 -22.61 -7.97 6.09
CA ARG A 323 -23.00 -9.03 5.15
C ARG A 323 -24.51 -9.08 4.94
N GLU A 324 -25.27 -8.99 6.04
CA GLU A 324 -26.72 -9.17 6.05
C GLU A 324 -27.48 -7.89 5.63
N ASP A 325 -26.95 -6.72 5.99
CA ASP A 325 -27.54 -5.42 5.72
C ASP A 325 -26.48 -4.42 5.29
N GLY A 326 -25.86 -3.69 6.22
CA GLY A 326 -24.78 -2.72 6.00
C GLY A 326 -25.26 -1.32 5.58
N GLN A 327 -26.58 -1.07 5.53
CA GLN A 327 -27.11 0.23 5.09
C GLN A 327 -26.72 1.36 6.04
N PHE A 328 -26.90 1.17 7.35
CA PHE A 328 -26.53 2.17 8.33
C PHE A 328 -25.02 2.45 8.31
N ALA A 329 -24.21 1.41 8.15
CA ALA A 329 -22.76 1.56 8.02
C ALA A 329 -22.39 2.42 6.79
N LEU A 330 -23.08 2.25 5.64
CA LEU A 330 -22.87 3.09 4.45
C LEU A 330 -23.27 4.54 4.70
N GLU A 331 -24.40 4.80 5.34
CA GLU A 331 -24.86 6.14 5.68
C GLU A 331 -23.86 6.86 6.60
N VAL A 332 -23.36 6.18 7.61
CA VAL A 332 -22.34 6.73 8.52
C VAL A 332 -21.04 7.03 7.76
N MET A 333 -20.60 6.14 6.89
CA MET A 333 -19.40 6.38 6.11
C MET A 333 -19.55 7.53 5.11
N GLN A 334 -20.72 7.67 4.48
CA GLN A 334 -21.00 8.83 3.62
C GLN A 334 -20.99 10.12 4.43
N TYR A 335 -21.61 10.14 5.59
CA TYR A 335 -21.60 11.30 6.50
C TYR A 335 -20.17 11.73 6.87
N ILE A 336 -19.30 10.77 7.25
CA ILE A 336 -17.89 11.05 7.57
C ILE A 336 -17.14 11.57 6.35
N ASN A 337 -17.47 11.05 5.14
CA ASN A 337 -16.86 11.51 3.89
C ASN A 337 -17.23 12.97 3.59
N ASP A 338 -18.50 13.32 3.71
CA ASP A 338 -19.00 14.68 3.49
C ASP A 338 -18.37 15.66 4.51
N TYR A 339 -18.27 15.24 5.76
CA TYR A 339 -17.59 16.00 6.81
C TYR A 339 -16.11 16.24 6.46
N THR A 340 -15.36 15.19 6.11
CA THR A 340 -13.92 15.32 5.81
C THR A 340 -13.66 16.14 4.55
N ASN A 341 -14.52 16.04 3.54
CA ASN A 341 -14.44 16.87 2.34
C ASN A 341 -14.68 18.35 2.65
N ARG A 342 -15.66 18.68 3.50
CA ARG A 342 -15.93 20.05 3.94
C ARG A 342 -14.75 20.65 4.70
N ILE A 343 -14.25 19.98 5.74
CA ILE A 343 -13.17 20.52 6.57
C ILE A 343 -11.83 20.61 5.83
N LYS A 344 -11.63 19.78 4.79
CA LYS A 344 -10.47 19.88 3.90
C LYS A 344 -10.41 21.24 3.22
N GLU A 345 -11.53 21.72 2.70
CA GLU A 345 -11.63 23.05 2.08
C GLU A 345 -11.50 24.19 3.12
N GLU A 346 -12.13 24.04 4.28
CA GLU A 346 -12.08 25.05 5.36
C GLU A 346 -10.68 25.24 5.93
N ASP A 347 -9.96 24.15 6.16
CA ASP A 347 -8.64 24.19 6.85
C ASP A 347 -7.46 24.24 5.88
N HIS A 348 -7.67 24.01 4.59
CA HIS A 348 -6.61 23.82 3.59
C HIS A 348 -5.60 22.73 3.98
N ILE A 349 -6.08 21.67 4.62
CA ILE A 349 -5.32 20.48 5.01
C ILE A 349 -5.96 19.27 4.33
N LEU A 350 -5.13 18.40 3.74
CA LEU A 350 -5.60 17.18 3.12
C LEU A 350 -6.04 16.17 4.20
N TYR A 351 -7.34 16.07 4.42
CA TYR A 351 -7.94 15.01 5.22
C TYR A 351 -8.40 13.86 4.34
N ALA A 352 -8.29 12.64 4.86
CA ALA A 352 -8.73 11.45 4.15
C ALA A 352 -9.25 10.38 5.11
N ILE A 353 -10.13 9.50 4.63
CA ILE A 353 -10.66 8.38 5.40
C ILE A 353 -9.81 7.15 5.15
N TYR A 354 -9.32 6.56 6.22
CA TYR A 354 -8.41 5.43 6.20
C TYR A 354 -9.05 4.17 6.78
N GLY A 355 -9.09 3.12 5.99
CA GLY A 355 -9.47 1.80 6.46
C GLY A 355 -8.38 1.21 7.35
N THR A 356 -8.37 1.59 8.63
CA THR A 356 -7.31 1.28 9.58
C THR A 356 -7.08 -0.23 9.68
N PRO A 357 -5.83 -0.73 9.53
CA PRO A 357 -5.50 -2.14 9.78
C PRO A 357 -5.78 -2.54 11.22
N ALA A 358 -5.58 -1.60 12.13
CA ALA A 358 -5.87 -1.64 13.54
C ALA A 358 -5.09 -2.70 14.36
N GLU A 359 -4.77 -3.85 13.80
CA GLU A 359 -3.95 -4.91 14.42
C GLU A 359 -4.30 -5.14 15.91
N SER A 360 -3.38 -4.87 16.83
CA SER A 360 -3.62 -4.96 18.28
C SER A 360 -4.67 -3.98 18.81
N LEU A 361 -4.93 -2.87 18.09
CA LEU A 361 -5.96 -1.90 18.48
C LEU A 361 -7.36 -2.53 18.47
N CYS A 362 -7.67 -3.46 17.58
CA CYS A 362 -8.96 -4.16 17.55
C CYS A 362 -9.25 -4.93 18.86
N GLY A 363 -8.23 -5.57 19.44
CA GLY A 363 -8.34 -6.24 20.73
C GLY A 363 -8.49 -5.23 21.88
N LEU A 364 -7.69 -4.16 21.89
CA LEU A 364 -7.78 -3.11 22.89
C LEU A 364 -9.14 -2.41 22.88
N GLN A 365 -9.68 -2.12 21.70
CA GLN A 365 -10.98 -1.45 21.56
C GLN A 365 -12.12 -2.29 22.12
N ILE A 366 -12.12 -3.61 21.91
CA ILE A 366 -13.17 -4.48 22.45
C ILE A 366 -13.08 -4.60 23.96
N GLU A 367 -11.87 -4.64 24.52
CA GLU A 367 -11.68 -4.63 25.97
C GLU A 367 -12.19 -3.32 26.61
N GLN A 368 -11.91 -2.18 25.99
CA GLN A 368 -12.42 -0.88 26.44
C GLN A 368 -13.95 -0.81 26.36
N PHE A 369 -14.52 -1.33 25.27
CA PHE A 369 -15.97 -1.40 25.11
C PHE A 369 -16.61 -2.21 26.23
N ARG A 370 -16.09 -3.41 26.51
CA ARG A 370 -16.60 -4.29 27.57
C ARG A 370 -16.55 -3.66 28.95
N LYS A 371 -15.49 -2.92 29.28
CA LYS A 371 -15.34 -2.23 30.56
C LYS A 371 -16.44 -1.20 30.80
N ILE A 372 -16.99 -0.59 29.76
CA ILE A 372 -17.94 0.53 29.88
C ILE A 372 -19.38 0.09 29.61
N TYR A 373 -19.58 -0.83 28.66
CA TYR A 373 -20.90 -1.21 28.14
C TYR A 373 -21.23 -2.70 28.34
N GLY A 374 -20.28 -3.48 28.84
CA GLY A 374 -20.45 -4.92 29.02
C GLY A 374 -20.26 -5.73 27.76
N ILE A 375 -20.60 -7.00 27.84
CA ILE A 375 -20.58 -7.94 26.74
C ILE A 375 -21.94 -7.91 26.03
N ILE A 376 -21.90 -7.59 24.75
CA ILE A 376 -23.07 -7.60 23.86
C ILE A 376 -22.82 -8.66 22.80
N GLU A 377 -23.74 -9.58 22.63
CA GLU A 377 -23.66 -10.67 21.67
C GLU A 377 -23.46 -10.15 20.24
N ASN A 378 -22.55 -10.76 19.51
CA ASN A 378 -22.12 -10.40 18.14
C ASN A 378 -21.55 -8.98 17.96
N VAL A 379 -21.34 -8.22 19.05
CA VAL A 379 -20.71 -6.90 19.04
C VAL A 379 -19.41 -6.93 19.82
N SER A 380 -19.44 -7.41 21.09
CA SER A 380 -18.28 -7.37 21.98
C SER A 380 -17.97 -8.70 22.65
N ASP A 381 -18.59 -9.78 22.24
CA ASP A 381 -18.38 -11.15 22.75
C ASP A 381 -17.13 -11.84 22.19
N LYS A 382 -16.57 -11.33 21.09
CA LYS A 382 -15.40 -11.89 20.38
C LYS A 382 -14.09 -11.29 20.89
N PRO A 383 -12.92 -11.93 20.65
CA PRO A 383 -11.64 -11.43 21.17
C PRO A 383 -11.20 -10.09 20.58
N TYR A 384 -11.70 -9.71 19.41
CA TYR A 384 -11.40 -8.45 18.72
C TYR A 384 -12.57 -8.01 17.85
N VAL A 385 -12.61 -6.73 17.52
CA VAL A 385 -13.54 -6.15 16.52
C VAL A 385 -12.98 -6.29 15.11
N SER A 386 -13.82 -6.15 14.09
CA SER A 386 -13.38 -6.06 12.70
C SER A 386 -12.57 -4.78 12.47
N ASN A 387 -11.60 -4.81 11.57
CA ASN A 387 -10.93 -3.60 11.13
C ASN A 387 -11.60 -3.03 9.87
N SER A 388 -11.41 -1.73 9.62
CA SER A 388 -11.87 -1.09 8.39
C SER A 388 -13.37 -1.39 8.10
N PHE A 389 -13.70 -1.75 6.87
CA PHE A 389 -15.04 -2.12 6.40
C PHE A 389 -15.25 -3.64 6.29
N HIS A 390 -14.39 -4.43 6.91
CA HIS A 390 -14.47 -5.88 6.79
C HIS A 390 -15.61 -6.48 7.61
N CYS A 391 -16.27 -7.48 7.04
CA CYS A 391 -17.06 -8.41 7.81
C CYS A 391 -16.16 -9.13 8.83
N HIS A 392 -16.72 -9.53 9.96
CA HIS A 392 -15.93 -10.23 10.97
C HIS A 392 -15.46 -11.59 10.42
N VAL A 393 -14.21 -11.97 10.72
CA VAL A 393 -13.58 -13.19 10.18
C VAL A 393 -14.30 -14.49 10.56
N SER A 394 -15.16 -14.48 11.59
CA SER A 394 -15.99 -15.62 11.95
C SER A 394 -17.22 -15.80 11.05
N GLU A 395 -17.54 -14.84 10.20
CA GLU A 395 -18.68 -14.94 9.29
C GLU A 395 -18.33 -15.82 8.10
N GLN A 396 -19.13 -16.88 7.90
CA GLN A 396 -18.92 -17.80 6.77
C GLN A 396 -19.52 -17.21 5.50
N MET A 397 -18.66 -16.91 4.52
CA MET A 397 -19.07 -16.37 3.21
C MET A 397 -18.10 -16.82 2.14
N SER A 398 -18.56 -16.88 0.89
CA SER A 398 -17.67 -17.15 -0.24
C SER A 398 -16.79 -15.93 -0.54
N PRO A 399 -15.63 -16.10 -1.22
CA PRO A 399 -14.79 -14.99 -1.66
C PRO A 399 -15.55 -13.96 -2.49
N ILE A 400 -16.40 -14.43 -3.39
CA ILE A 400 -17.22 -13.59 -4.28
C ILE A 400 -18.23 -12.76 -3.46
N GLU A 401 -18.95 -13.41 -2.54
CA GLU A 401 -19.87 -12.71 -1.64
C GLU A 401 -19.15 -11.65 -0.81
N LYS A 402 -17.95 -11.96 -0.33
CA LYS A 402 -17.13 -11.02 0.43
C LYS A 402 -16.74 -9.79 -0.42
N GLN A 403 -16.30 -10.01 -1.65
CA GLN A 403 -16.00 -8.91 -2.58
C GLN A 403 -17.23 -8.03 -2.81
N ASP A 404 -18.41 -8.62 -3.04
CA ASP A 404 -19.66 -7.87 -3.26
C ASP A 404 -20.11 -7.06 -2.06
N LYS A 405 -20.06 -7.66 -0.87
CA LYS A 405 -20.52 -7.01 0.36
C LYS A 405 -19.60 -5.91 0.86
N GLU A 406 -18.30 -6.11 0.78
CA GLU A 406 -17.31 -5.15 1.21
C GLU A 406 -17.00 -4.09 0.14
N GLY A 407 -17.11 -4.45 -1.14
CA GLY A 407 -16.86 -3.54 -2.27
C GLY A 407 -17.76 -2.29 -2.25
N ARG A 408 -18.96 -2.38 -1.66
CA ARG A 408 -19.86 -1.23 -1.49
C ARG A 408 -19.25 -0.04 -0.74
N PHE A 409 -18.25 -0.30 0.11
CA PHE A 409 -17.57 0.72 0.91
C PHE A 409 -16.33 1.27 0.22
N TRP A 410 -15.92 0.67 -0.91
CA TRP A 410 -14.60 0.91 -1.50
C TRP A 410 -14.31 2.38 -1.76
N ASP A 411 -15.22 3.10 -2.39
CA ASP A 411 -15.01 4.51 -2.76
C ASP A 411 -15.09 5.49 -1.59
N LEU A 412 -15.64 5.04 -0.45
CA LEU A 412 -15.74 5.86 0.76
C LEU A 412 -14.42 5.92 1.56
N PHE A 413 -13.43 5.11 1.20
CA PHE A 413 -12.12 5.07 1.87
C PHE A 413 -11.04 5.64 0.94
N ASN A 414 -11.00 6.96 0.82
CA ASN A 414 -10.09 7.68 -0.08
C ASN A 414 -8.67 7.86 0.46
N GLY A 415 -8.43 7.64 1.75
CA GLY A 415 -7.11 7.72 2.40
C GLY A 415 -6.38 6.39 2.51
N GLY A 416 -6.98 5.32 1.99
CA GLY A 416 -6.36 4.00 1.95
C GLY A 416 -7.25 2.87 2.40
N LYS A 417 -7.13 1.77 1.69
CA LYS A 417 -7.98 0.58 1.84
C LYS A 417 -7.29 -0.64 1.26
N ILE A 418 -7.66 -1.80 1.77
CA ILE A 418 -7.30 -3.11 1.21
C ILE A 418 -8.41 -4.08 1.53
N GLN A 419 -8.71 -5.00 0.62
CA GLN A 419 -9.60 -6.12 0.88
C GLN A 419 -8.79 -7.40 1.10
N TYR A 420 -9.06 -8.09 2.19
CA TYR A 420 -8.45 -9.38 2.49
C TYR A 420 -9.42 -10.51 2.19
N CYS A 421 -9.04 -11.39 1.30
CA CYS A 421 -9.72 -12.66 1.04
C CYS A 421 -8.87 -13.81 1.55
N ARG A 422 -9.17 -14.32 2.75
CA ARG A 422 -8.47 -15.46 3.34
C ARG A 422 -9.29 -16.73 3.15
N TYR A 423 -8.87 -17.53 2.18
CA TYR A 423 -9.51 -18.81 1.88
C TYR A 423 -8.46 -19.88 1.69
N ASN A 424 -8.79 -21.10 2.09
CA ASN A 424 -7.94 -22.24 1.84
C ASN A 424 -8.12 -22.71 0.40
N LEU A 425 -7.52 -22.00 -0.54
CA LEU A 425 -7.52 -22.34 -1.96
C LEU A 425 -6.38 -23.32 -2.31
N GLY A 426 -5.53 -23.68 -1.35
CA GLY A 426 -4.29 -24.39 -1.60
C GLY A 426 -3.43 -23.61 -2.61
N TYR A 427 -2.75 -24.33 -3.50
CA TYR A 427 -1.94 -23.74 -4.57
C TYR A 427 -2.76 -23.53 -5.87
N ASN A 428 -4.06 -23.31 -5.77
CA ASN A 428 -4.95 -23.16 -6.92
C ASN A 428 -4.83 -21.77 -7.57
N LYS A 429 -3.90 -21.65 -8.51
CA LYS A 429 -3.63 -20.40 -9.24
C LYS A 429 -4.84 -19.90 -10.03
N GLU A 430 -5.63 -20.79 -10.62
CA GLU A 430 -6.80 -20.39 -11.42
C GLU A 430 -7.91 -19.77 -10.55
N ALA A 431 -8.10 -20.30 -9.34
CA ALA A 431 -9.03 -19.68 -8.39
C ALA A 431 -8.55 -18.30 -7.93
N ILE A 432 -7.25 -18.16 -7.65
CA ILE A 432 -6.63 -16.87 -7.28
C ILE A 432 -6.77 -15.87 -8.45
N LYS A 433 -6.42 -16.28 -9.67
CA LYS A 433 -6.57 -15.47 -10.88
C LYS A 433 -8.01 -15.00 -11.09
N THR A 434 -8.99 -15.90 -10.92
CA THR A 434 -10.41 -15.58 -11.04
C THR A 434 -10.81 -14.46 -10.07
N LEU A 435 -10.36 -14.54 -8.81
CA LEU A 435 -10.67 -13.53 -7.80
C LEU A 435 -9.99 -12.19 -8.10
N ILE A 436 -8.75 -12.19 -8.59
CA ILE A 436 -8.02 -10.98 -8.96
C ILE A 436 -8.67 -10.27 -10.15
N LEU A 437 -8.99 -11.04 -11.21
CA LEU A 437 -9.59 -10.46 -12.43
C LEU A 437 -11.03 -9.99 -12.24
N ARG A 438 -11.70 -10.46 -11.18
CA ARG A 438 -13.04 -10.03 -10.80
C ARG A 438 -13.03 -8.73 -9.99
N ALA A 439 -12.04 -8.54 -9.13
CA ALA A 439 -11.93 -7.38 -8.24
C ALA A 439 -11.61 -6.10 -9.02
#